data_48d307ec9b43797c98e64adb9b6b945f
#
_entry.id   48d307ec9b43797c98e64adb9b6b945f
#
_cell.length_a   1.000
_cell.length_b   1.000
_cell.length_c   1.000
_cell.angle_alpha   90.00
_cell.angle_beta   90.00
_cell.angle_gamma   90.00
#
_symmetry.space_group_name_H-M   'P 1'
#
loop_
_entity.id
_entity.type
_entity.pdbx_description
1 polymer ?
#
loop_
_entity_poly.entity_id
_entity_poly.type
_entity_poly.pdbx_seq_one_letter_code
_entity_poly.pdbx_strand_id
1 'polypeptide(L)'
;MVHMLSLTENLHTILRVLYDDMMVLCYPMSQVAMAIAGIGALLYIAYRVWQSMAQAEPIDLFPLMRPFAVGICILFFPTLVLGSLNGILSPLVKATHSLMAGQTLDMEQWQERRERLELEGREQMPPDSYYAEDEEMERELSELGVDDQTQQTLDRMNEERSSWSVKGLIFKGLAWILELLFAAASVILDVLRTFYLVVLSLLGPIAFAISVFDGFQSTLTQWLTKYVSIYLWLPISDLFSAIIARLQTLSMRHDADLMAEGYN
;
A
#
# COMPACT_ATOMS: atom_id res chain seq x y z
N MET A 1 18.64 3.26 1.36
CA MET A 1 17.64 2.78 0.40
C MET A 1 17.72 1.26 0.16
N VAL A 2 18.81 0.70 -0.36
CA VAL A 2 18.96 -0.76 -0.63
C VAL A 2 18.69 -1.65 0.58
N HIS A 3 19.11 -1.24 1.78
CA HIS A 3 18.91 -2.02 3.01
C HIS A 3 17.45 -2.03 3.50
N MET A 4 16.67 -0.99 3.20
CA MET A 4 15.23 -0.96 3.50
C MET A 4 14.42 -1.81 2.52
N LEU A 5 14.76 -1.79 1.25
CA LEU A 5 14.13 -2.65 0.22
C LEU A 5 14.32 -4.13 0.54
N SER A 6 15.52 -4.54 0.99
CA SER A 6 15.77 -5.93 1.38
C SER A 6 15.00 -6.35 2.64
N LEU A 7 14.75 -5.43 3.57
CA LEU A 7 13.94 -5.70 4.77
C LEU A 7 12.45 -5.87 4.42
N THR A 8 11.92 -5.04 3.52
CA THR A 8 10.52 -5.15 3.08
C THR A 8 10.28 -6.43 2.28
N GLU A 9 11.19 -6.82 1.37
CA GLU A 9 11.10 -8.06 0.61
C GLU A 9 11.14 -9.30 1.51
N ASN A 10 12.04 -9.31 2.48
CA ASN A 10 12.11 -10.38 3.48
C ASN A 10 10.83 -10.46 4.32
N LEU A 11 10.26 -9.33 4.70
CA LEU A 11 9.02 -9.26 5.46
C LEU A 11 7.83 -9.80 4.67
N HIS A 12 7.69 -9.42 3.40
CA HIS A 12 6.65 -9.97 2.52
C HIS A 12 6.74 -11.49 2.39
N THR A 13 7.95 -12.03 2.29
CA THR A 13 8.17 -13.48 2.25
C THR A 13 7.76 -14.14 3.57
N ILE A 14 8.14 -13.57 4.70
CA ILE A 14 7.76 -14.06 6.03
C ILE A 14 6.24 -14.02 6.23
N LEU A 15 5.59 -12.93 5.84
CA LEU A 15 4.12 -12.78 5.96
C LEU A 15 3.38 -13.80 5.09
N ARG A 16 3.93 -14.12 3.92
CA ARG A 16 3.36 -15.15 3.04
C ARG A 16 3.49 -16.54 3.64
N VAL A 17 4.66 -16.88 4.16
CA VAL A 17 4.90 -18.16 4.86
C VAL A 17 3.99 -18.26 6.08
N LEU A 18 3.86 -17.18 6.87
CA LEU A 18 2.94 -17.13 8.01
C LEU A 18 1.49 -17.39 7.59
N TYR A 19 1.05 -16.78 6.49
CA TYR A 19 -0.30 -17.02 5.97
C TYR A 19 -0.50 -18.48 5.60
N ASP A 20 0.43 -19.08 4.87
CA ASP A 20 0.37 -20.48 4.42
C ASP A 20 0.39 -21.46 5.62
N ASP A 21 1.24 -21.23 6.61
CA ASP A 21 1.30 -22.03 7.84
C ASP A 21 0.01 -21.95 8.66
N MET A 22 -0.57 -20.74 8.75
CA MET A 22 -1.84 -20.53 9.45
C MET A 22 -3.03 -21.17 8.74
N MET A 23 -2.98 -21.37 7.42
CA MET A 23 -4.04 -22.04 6.67
C MET A 23 -4.24 -23.49 7.08
N VAL A 24 -3.20 -24.16 7.62
CA VAL A 24 -3.31 -25.52 8.16
C VAL A 24 -4.30 -25.56 9.33
N LEU A 25 -4.41 -24.49 10.11
CA LEU A 25 -5.34 -24.36 11.23
C LEU A 25 -6.82 -24.18 10.78
N CYS A 26 -7.08 -23.91 9.51
CA CYS A 26 -8.45 -23.85 9.00
C CYS A 26 -9.16 -25.19 9.08
N TYR A 27 -8.42 -26.31 9.01
CA TYR A 27 -9.01 -27.64 9.06
C TYR A 27 -9.73 -27.95 10.40
N PRO A 28 -9.10 -27.83 11.58
CA PRO A 28 -9.80 -28.01 12.84
C PRO A 28 -10.93 -27.00 13.04
N MET A 29 -10.80 -25.76 12.56
CA MET A 29 -11.89 -24.78 12.60
C MET A 29 -13.08 -25.18 11.73
N SER A 30 -12.82 -25.76 10.57
CA SER A 30 -13.89 -26.32 9.70
C SER A 30 -14.63 -27.47 10.37
N GLN A 31 -13.96 -28.32 11.17
CA GLN A 31 -14.62 -29.39 11.92
C GLN A 31 -15.57 -28.84 12.99
N VAL A 32 -15.15 -27.85 13.76
CA VAL A 32 -16.00 -27.16 14.73
C VAL A 32 -17.19 -26.51 14.04
N ALA A 33 -16.94 -25.83 12.93
CA ALA A 33 -17.97 -25.18 12.12
C ALA A 33 -19.00 -26.20 11.56
N MET A 34 -18.57 -27.38 11.12
CA MET A 34 -19.47 -28.45 10.68
C MET A 34 -20.38 -28.95 11.79
N ALA A 35 -19.88 -29.08 13.02
CA ALA A 35 -20.71 -29.46 14.15
C ALA A 35 -21.82 -28.41 14.41
N ILE A 36 -21.44 -27.13 14.40
CA ILE A 36 -22.39 -26.01 14.60
C ILE A 36 -23.40 -25.97 13.44
N ALA A 37 -22.93 -26.08 12.17
CA ALA A 37 -23.77 -26.07 10.99
C ALA A 37 -24.73 -27.27 10.96
N GLY A 38 -24.26 -28.45 11.41
CA GLY A 38 -25.11 -29.65 11.51
C GLY A 38 -26.30 -29.48 12.45
N ILE A 39 -26.05 -28.94 13.64
CA ILE A 39 -27.12 -28.61 14.61
C ILE A 39 -28.04 -27.54 14.01
N GLY A 40 -27.47 -26.48 13.41
CA GLY A 40 -28.25 -25.44 12.74
C GLY A 40 -29.13 -25.97 11.60
N ALA A 41 -28.58 -26.86 10.78
CA ALA A 41 -29.29 -27.50 9.68
C ALA A 41 -30.50 -28.35 10.18
N LEU A 42 -30.29 -29.14 11.23
CA LEU A 42 -31.38 -29.94 11.83
C LEU A 42 -32.49 -29.05 12.37
N LEU A 43 -32.16 -27.98 13.10
CA LEU A 43 -33.13 -27.03 13.64
C LEU A 43 -33.88 -26.30 12.51
N TYR A 44 -33.14 -25.84 11.49
CA TYR A 44 -33.68 -25.14 10.33
C TYR A 44 -34.67 -26.03 9.57
N ILE A 45 -34.27 -27.28 9.24
CA ILE A 45 -35.10 -28.22 8.51
C ILE A 45 -36.36 -28.60 9.35
N ALA A 46 -36.17 -28.91 10.62
CA ALA A 46 -37.28 -29.23 11.53
C ALA A 46 -38.30 -28.10 11.64
N TYR A 47 -37.80 -26.86 11.83
CA TYR A 47 -38.67 -25.69 11.88
C TYR A 47 -39.42 -25.44 10.57
N ARG A 48 -38.75 -25.56 9.44
CA ARG A 48 -39.33 -25.32 8.12
C ARG A 48 -40.40 -26.36 7.77
N VAL A 49 -40.10 -27.63 8.03
CA VAL A 49 -41.08 -28.73 7.82
C VAL A 49 -42.28 -28.55 8.74
N TRP A 50 -42.06 -28.24 10.02
CA TRP A 50 -43.16 -27.99 10.95
C TRP A 50 -44.04 -26.81 10.51
N GLN A 51 -43.45 -25.73 10.03
CA GLN A 51 -44.15 -24.55 9.51
C GLN A 51 -45.04 -24.93 8.29
N SER A 52 -44.49 -25.67 7.32
CA SER A 52 -45.25 -26.10 6.14
C SER A 52 -46.41 -27.01 6.52
N MET A 53 -46.19 -27.91 7.50
CA MET A 53 -47.27 -28.77 8.01
C MET A 53 -48.37 -27.98 8.73
N ALA A 54 -47.97 -26.95 9.51
CA ALA A 54 -48.94 -26.12 10.24
C ALA A 54 -49.79 -25.25 9.30
N GLN A 55 -49.23 -24.87 8.15
CA GLN A 55 -49.91 -24.06 7.11
C GLN A 55 -50.67 -24.91 6.08
N ALA A 56 -50.56 -26.23 6.18
CA ALA A 56 -51.12 -27.19 5.19
C ALA A 56 -50.62 -26.88 3.76
N GLU A 57 -49.40 -26.33 3.63
CA GLU A 57 -48.78 -26.04 2.33
C GLU A 57 -47.85 -27.19 1.90
N PRO A 58 -47.65 -27.38 0.58
CA PRO A 58 -46.68 -28.36 0.10
C PRO A 58 -45.27 -27.95 0.54
N ILE A 59 -44.45 -28.93 0.93
CA ILE A 59 -43.06 -28.70 1.36
C ILE A 59 -42.25 -28.25 0.16
N ASP A 60 -41.75 -27.02 0.20
CA ASP A 60 -40.78 -26.49 -0.77
C ASP A 60 -39.38 -27.00 -0.42
N LEU A 61 -38.82 -27.83 -1.32
CA LEU A 61 -37.49 -28.43 -1.14
C LEU A 61 -36.36 -27.47 -1.41
N PHE A 62 -36.60 -26.40 -2.16
CA PHE A 62 -35.52 -25.47 -2.58
C PHE A 62 -34.88 -24.74 -1.39
N PRO A 63 -35.60 -24.15 -0.42
CA PRO A 63 -35.02 -23.60 0.78
C PRO A 63 -34.27 -24.62 1.64
N LEU A 64 -34.69 -25.87 1.64
CA LEU A 64 -34.08 -26.96 2.41
C LEU A 64 -32.70 -27.35 1.88
N MET A 65 -32.39 -27.07 0.61
CA MET A 65 -31.07 -27.33 0.01
C MET A 65 -29.97 -26.38 0.52
N ARG A 66 -30.35 -25.23 1.09
CA ARG A 66 -29.40 -24.20 1.55
C ARG A 66 -28.41 -24.69 2.62
N PRO A 67 -28.84 -25.35 3.71
CA PRO A 67 -27.91 -25.88 4.72
C PRO A 67 -26.89 -26.87 4.13
N PHE A 68 -27.29 -27.67 3.13
CA PHE A 68 -26.42 -28.62 2.45
C PHE A 68 -25.34 -27.87 1.64
N ALA A 69 -25.75 -26.85 0.87
CA ALA A 69 -24.80 -26.04 0.10
C ALA A 69 -23.77 -25.35 1.02
N VAL A 70 -24.23 -24.79 2.13
CA VAL A 70 -23.33 -24.19 3.13
C VAL A 70 -22.41 -25.23 3.78
N GLY A 71 -22.93 -26.43 4.08
CA GLY A 71 -22.16 -27.56 4.60
C GLY A 71 -21.01 -27.97 3.67
N ILE A 72 -21.28 -28.05 2.35
CA ILE A 72 -20.26 -28.32 1.32
C ILE A 72 -19.19 -27.21 1.31
N CYS A 73 -19.60 -25.94 1.39
CA CYS A 73 -18.68 -24.83 1.46
C CYS A 73 -17.80 -24.89 2.72
N ILE A 74 -18.32 -25.33 3.86
CA ILE A 74 -17.55 -25.50 5.10
C ILE A 74 -16.57 -26.66 4.97
N LEU A 75 -17.00 -27.78 4.38
CA LEU A 75 -16.17 -28.98 4.20
C LEU A 75 -14.93 -28.67 3.34
N PHE A 76 -15.14 -27.95 2.26
CA PHE A 76 -14.08 -27.58 1.30
C PHE A 76 -13.67 -26.12 1.44
N PHE A 77 -13.77 -25.53 2.64
CA PHE A 77 -13.58 -24.11 2.86
C PHE A 77 -12.24 -23.58 2.32
N PRO A 78 -11.07 -24.20 2.64
CA PRO A 78 -9.79 -23.69 2.15
C PRO A 78 -9.66 -23.72 0.63
N THR A 79 -10.16 -24.78 0.00
CA THR A 79 -10.01 -25.00 -1.43
C THR A 79 -11.10 -24.32 -2.26
N LEU A 80 -12.35 -24.46 -1.84
CA LEU A 80 -13.48 -23.93 -2.60
C LEU A 80 -13.71 -22.45 -2.32
N VAL A 81 -13.75 -22.01 -1.07
CA VAL A 81 -14.05 -20.62 -0.72
C VAL A 81 -12.81 -19.74 -0.85
N LEU A 82 -11.74 -20.05 -0.11
CA LEU A 82 -10.52 -19.26 -0.17
C LEU A 82 -9.81 -19.40 -1.51
N GLY A 83 -9.77 -20.61 -2.08
CA GLY A 83 -9.18 -20.86 -3.40
C GLY A 83 -9.86 -20.09 -4.51
N SER A 84 -11.20 -20.05 -4.55
CA SER A 84 -11.95 -19.27 -5.55
C SER A 84 -11.78 -17.77 -5.35
N LEU A 85 -11.81 -17.27 -4.10
CA LEU A 85 -11.56 -15.86 -3.80
C LEU A 85 -10.16 -15.42 -4.22
N ASN A 86 -9.16 -16.21 -3.87
CA ASN A 86 -7.79 -15.94 -4.28
C ASN A 86 -7.61 -16.02 -5.80
N GLY A 87 -8.28 -16.98 -6.46
CA GLY A 87 -8.24 -17.11 -7.91
C GLY A 87 -8.80 -15.88 -8.63
N ILE A 88 -9.87 -15.29 -8.10
CA ILE A 88 -10.51 -14.08 -8.68
C ILE A 88 -9.71 -12.81 -8.34
N LEU A 89 -9.19 -12.69 -7.11
CA LEU A 89 -8.56 -11.46 -6.62
C LEU A 89 -7.05 -11.38 -6.94
N SER A 90 -6.36 -12.52 -7.07
CA SER A 90 -4.91 -12.56 -7.37
C SER A 90 -4.53 -11.87 -8.69
N PRO A 91 -5.25 -12.04 -9.82
CA PRO A 91 -4.93 -11.30 -11.03
C PRO A 91 -4.98 -9.78 -10.86
N LEU A 92 -5.93 -9.29 -10.07
CA LEU A 92 -6.06 -7.87 -9.77
C LEU A 92 -4.83 -7.35 -8.99
N VAL A 93 -4.40 -8.08 -7.95
CA VAL A 93 -3.20 -7.75 -7.18
C VAL A 93 -1.95 -7.75 -8.07
N LYS A 94 -1.81 -8.75 -8.94
CA LYS A 94 -0.67 -8.81 -9.86
C LYS A 94 -0.67 -7.65 -10.85
N ALA A 95 -1.83 -7.29 -11.38
CA ALA A 95 -1.96 -6.18 -12.32
C ALA A 95 -1.60 -4.84 -11.67
N THR A 96 -2.11 -4.55 -10.47
CA THR A 96 -1.78 -3.31 -9.75
C THR A 96 -0.32 -3.24 -9.34
N HIS A 97 0.25 -4.36 -8.87
CA HIS A 97 1.67 -4.43 -8.55
C HIS A 97 2.58 -4.21 -9.77
N SER A 98 2.22 -4.77 -10.93
CA SER A 98 2.97 -4.52 -12.18
C SER A 98 2.89 -3.07 -12.64
N LEU A 99 1.74 -2.41 -12.46
CA LEU A 99 1.57 -0.99 -12.74
C LEU A 99 2.44 -0.12 -11.81
N MET A 100 2.46 -0.43 -10.51
CA MET A 100 3.30 0.25 -9.54
C MET A 100 4.79 0.09 -9.90
N ALA A 101 5.24 -1.14 -10.14
CA ALA A 101 6.63 -1.43 -10.49
C ALA A 101 7.07 -0.69 -11.77
N GLY A 102 6.21 -0.63 -12.78
CA GLY A 102 6.49 0.11 -14.02
C GLY A 102 6.67 1.62 -13.77
N GLN A 103 5.80 2.24 -12.96
CA GLN A 103 5.90 3.67 -12.64
C GLN A 103 7.11 3.99 -11.74
N THR A 104 7.47 3.07 -10.84
CA THR A 104 8.66 3.25 -9.98
C THR A 104 9.95 3.19 -10.79
N LEU A 105 10.06 2.25 -11.75
CA LEU A 105 11.21 2.17 -12.65
C LEU A 105 11.33 3.42 -13.53
N ASP A 106 10.23 3.94 -14.04
CA ASP A 106 10.22 5.20 -14.80
C ASP A 106 10.76 6.36 -13.95
N MET A 107 10.33 6.44 -12.69
CA MET A 107 10.76 7.48 -11.75
C MET A 107 12.26 7.37 -11.46
N GLU A 108 12.78 6.16 -11.19
CA GLU A 108 14.22 5.94 -10.95
C GLU A 108 15.08 6.36 -12.16
N GLN A 109 14.67 6.03 -13.37
CA GLN A 109 15.37 6.44 -14.59
C GLN A 109 15.41 7.96 -14.75
N TRP A 110 14.34 8.67 -14.37
CA TRP A 110 14.30 10.13 -14.40
C TRP A 110 15.14 10.76 -13.31
N GLN A 111 15.21 10.15 -12.13
CA GLN A 111 16.13 10.59 -11.06
C GLN A 111 17.59 10.46 -11.47
N GLU A 112 17.99 9.30 -12.04
CA GLU A 112 19.36 9.11 -12.55
C GLU A 112 19.69 10.10 -13.68
N ARG A 113 18.74 10.36 -14.57
CA ARG A 113 18.95 11.33 -15.65
C ARG A 113 19.15 12.75 -15.10
N ARG A 114 18.36 13.14 -14.10
CA ARG A 114 18.48 14.44 -13.43
C ARG A 114 19.83 14.56 -12.74
N GLU A 115 20.27 13.57 -11.97
CA GLU A 115 21.58 13.56 -11.33
C GLU A 115 22.72 13.72 -12.35
N ARG A 116 22.62 13.04 -13.51
CA ARG A 116 23.63 13.21 -14.58
C ARG A 116 23.64 14.62 -15.14
N LEU A 117 22.49 15.21 -15.40
CA LEU A 117 22.39 16.60 -15.89
C LEU A 117 22.92 17.61 -14.87
N GLU A 118 22.68 17.41 -13.59
CA GLU A 118 23.23 18.25 -12.51
C GLU A 118 24.76 18.10 -12.40
N LEU A 119 25.30 16.90 -12.62
CA LEU A 119 26.76 16.66 -12.65
C LEU A 119 27.40 17.28 -13.91
N GLU A 120 26.82 17.09 -15.09
CA GLU A 120 27.28 17.69 -16.34
C GLU A 120 27.22 19.22 -16.29
N GLY A 121 26.17 19.80 -15.69
CA GLY A 121 26.08 21.23 -15.45
C GLY A 121 27.16 21.76 -14.50
N ARG A 122 27.54 20.98 -13.48
CA ARG A 122 28.65 21.31 -12.59
C ARG A 122 30.02 21.18 -13.25
N GLU A 123 30.23 20.18 -14.12
CA GLU A 123 31.49 20.02 -14.83
C GLU A 123 31.73 21.11 -15.90
N GLN A 124 30.66 21.70 -16.43
CA GLN A 124 30.75 22.80 -17.39
C GLN A 124 30.99 24.17 -16.73
N MET A 125 30.80 24.29 -15.42
CA MET A 125 31.25 25.49 -14.66
C MET A 125 32.72 25.34 -14.31
N PRO A 126 33.59 26.27 -14.74
CA PRO A 126 35.00 26.24 -14.34
C PRO A 126 35.10 26.28 -12.81
N PRO A 127 35.95 25.43 -12.20
CA PRO A 127 36.11 25.40 -10.76
C PRO A 127 36.55 26.73 -10.12
N ASP A 128 37.12 27.60 -10.90
CA ASP A 128 37.57 28.95 -10.47
C ASP A 128 36.48 30.02 -10.53
N SER A 129 35.34 29.78 -11.18
CA SER A 129 34.31 30.82 -11.34
C SER A 129 33.66 31.24 -9.99
N TYR A 130 33.55 30.32 -9.05
CA TYR A 130 33.00 30.61 -7.72
C TYR A 130 33.95 31.39 -6.83
N TYR A 131 35.28 31.21 -6.97
CA TYR A 131 36.30 31.90 -6.18
C TYR A 131 36.81 33.16 -6.88
N ALA A 132 36.84 33.13 -8.22
CA ALA A 132 37.26 34.28 -8.99
C ALA A 132 36.25 35.43 -8.95
N GLU A 133 34.94 35.09 -8.96
CA GLU A 133 33.86 36.09 -8.88
C GLU A 133 33.82 36.77 -7.49
N ASP A 134 34.11 36.01 -6.41
CA ASP A 134 34.17 36.57 -5.05
C ASP A 134 35.43 37.44 -4.85
N GLU A 135 36.61 37.02 -5.35
CA GLU A 135 37.86 37.79 -5.22
C GLU A 135 37.91 39.03 -6.15
N GLU A 136 37.38 38.93 -7.36
CA GLU A 136 37.28 40.06 -8.28
C GLU A 136 36.24 41.07 -7.82
N MET A 137 35.12 40.61 -7.31
CA MET A 137 34.08 41.43 -6.73
C MET A 137 34.53 42.10 -5.41
N GLU A 138 35.30 41.44 -4.55
CA GLU A 138 35.90 42.02 -3.37
C GLU A 138 36.95 43.13 -3.75
N ARG A 139 37.72 42.92 -4.82
CA ARG A 139 38.68 43.92 -5.33
C ARG A 139 37.98 45.15 -5.93
N GLU A 140 36.99 44.95 -6.77
CA GLU A 140 36.17 46.04 -7.33
C GLU A 140 35.42 46.83 -6.24
N LEU A 141 34.88 46.14 -5.23
CA LEU A 141 34.20 46.76 -4.10
C LEU A 141 35.18 47.56 -3.21
N SER A 142 36.43 47.10 -3.05
CA SER A 142 37.47 47.83 -2.30
C SER A 142 38.00 49.03 -3.05
N GLU A 143 38.07 49.02 -4.40
CA GLU A 143 38.45 50.14 -5.24
C GLU A 143 37.35 51.21 -5.36
N LEU A 144 36.07 50.82 -5.22
CA LEU A 144 34.91 51.73 -5.27
C LEU A 144 34.63 52.47 -3.96
N GLY A 145 35.43 52.26 -2.90
CA GLY A 145 35.30 52.97 -1.62
C GLY A 145 33.93 52.76 -0.98
N VAL A 146 33.54 51.52 -0.87
CA VAL A 146 32.21 51.10 -0.41
C VAL A 146 31.99 51.52 1.03
N ASP A 147 31.00 52.37 1.23
CA ASP A 147 30.52 52.86 2.49
C ASP A 147 29.99 51.73 3.41
N ASP A 148 30.07 51.92 4.74
CA ASP A 148 29.60 51.00 5.79
C ASP A 148 28.19 50.39 5.58
N GLN A 149 27.36 51.08 4.80
CA GLN A 149 26.00 50.59 4.45
C GLN A 149 26.00 49.42 3.46
N THR A 150 26.98 49.33 2.58
CA THR A 150 27.06 48.25 1.59
C THR A 150 27.65 47.00 2.22
N GLN A 151 28.58 47.13 3.16
CA GLN A 151 29.09 46.02 3.97
C GLN A 151 27.95 45.36 4.79
N GLN A 152 27.07 46.18 5.41
CA GLN A 152 25.90 45.66 6.10
C GLN A 152 24.90 44.95 5.17
N THR A 153 24.83 45.37 3.91
CA THR A 153 23.97 44.71 2.90
C THR A 153 24.56 43.38 2.44
N LEU A 154 25.87 43.29 2.26
CA LEU A 154 26.61 42.08 1.96
C LEU A 154 26.54 41.06 3.12
N ASP A 155 26.66 41.51 4.36
CA ASP A 155 26.48 40.65 5.53
C ASP A 155 25.07 40.10 5.64
N ARG A 156 24.05 40.89 5.34
CA ARG A 156 22.66 40.42 5.26
C ARG A 156 22.44 39.42 4.12
N MET A 157 23.01 39.63 2.95
CA MET A 157 22.93 38.69 1.83
C MET A 157 23.68 37.39 2.16
N ASN A 158 24.78 37.45 2.86
CA ASN A 158 25.53 36.27 3.31
C ASN A 158 24.80 35.52 4.42
N GLU A 159 24.12 36.23 5.34
CA GLU A 159 23.22 35.63 6.32
C GLU A 159 21.98 34.96 5.65
N GLU A 160 21.40 35.59 4.64
CA GLU A 160 20.34 35.00 3.86
C GLU A 160 20.80 33.74 3.09
N ARG A 161 22.01 33.78 2.51
CA ARG A 161 22.60 32.62 1.80
C ARG A 161 22.89 31.46 2.75
N SER A 162 23.42 31.73 3.96
CA SER A 162 23.63 30.73 5.00
C SER A 162 22.29 30.17 5.53
N SER A 163 21.26 31.01 5.65
CA SER A 163 19.90 30.58 6.03
C SER A 163 19.25 29.70 4.98
N TRP A 164 19.51 29.88 3.69
CA TRP A 164 19.07 29.01 2.60
C TRP A 164 19.74 27.64 2.67
N SER A 165 21.03 27.57 3.02
CA SER A 165 21.72 26.30 3.24
C SER A 165 21.15 25.53 4.43
N VAL A 166 20.85 26.22 5.54
CA VAL A 166 20.19 25.60 6.71
C VAL A 166 18.77 25.17 6.41
N LYS A 167 17.99 25.98 5.69
CA LYS A 167 16.65 25.59 5.21
C LYS A 167 16.72 24.35 4.33
N GLY A 168 17.65 24.29 3.37
CA GLY A 168 17.88 23.13 2.53
C GLY A 168 18.21 21.85 3.32
N LEU A 169 19.01 21.97 4.38
CA LEU A 169 19.33 20.86 5.28
C LEU A 169 18.08 20.38 6.06
N ILE A 170 17.28 21.33 6.56
CA ILE A 170 16.04 21.05 7.27
C ILE A 170 15.03 20.37 6.33
N PHE A 171 14.88 20.87 5.10
CA PHE A 171 13.99 20.24 4.10
C PHE A 171 14.44 18.82 3.72
N LYS A 172 15.75 18.59 3.54
CA LYS A 172 16.30 17.24 3.30
C LYS A 172 16.06 16.31 4.49
N GLY A 173 16.27 16.79 5.70
CA GLY A 173 16.01 16.05 6.92
C GLY A 173 14.52 15.71 7.09
N LEU A 174 13.63 16.67 6.82
CA LEU A 174 12.18 16.46 6.85
C LEU A 174 11.73 15.46 5.77
N ALA A 175 12.25 15.58 4.56
CA ALA A 175 11.97 14.65 3.47
C ALA A 175 12.38 13.21 3.83
N TRP A 176 13.57 13.04 4.43
CA TRP A 176 14.04 11.74 4.90
C TRP A 176 13.14 11.14 6.00
N ILE A 177 12.70 11.96 6.96
CA ILE A 177 11.76 11.53 8.01
C ILE A 177 10.42 11.12 7.40
N LEU A 178 9.89 11.89 6.45
CA LEU A 178 8.64 11.56 5.75
C LEU A 178 8.75 10.26 4.96
N GLU A 179 9.87 10.03 4.28
CA GLU A 179 10.15 8.79 3.55
C GLU A 179 10.19 7.59 4.53
N LEU A 180 10.87 7.76 5.67
CA LEU A 180 10.92 6.74 6.72
C LEU A 180 9.52 6.42 7.29
N LEU A 181 8.72 7.45 7.57
CA LEU A 181 7.35 7.28 8.06
C LEU A 181 6.45 6.60 7.03
N PHE A 182 6.59 6.95 5.75
CA PHE A 182 5.85 6.32 4.67
C PHE A 182 6.21 4.84 4.53
N ALA A 183 7.49 4.50 4.55
CA ALA A 183 7.97 3.13 4.51
C ALA A 183 7.47 2.31 5.72
N ALA A 184 7.52 2.88 6.92
CA ALA A 184 7.01 2.25 8.13
C ALA A 184 5.48 2.03 8.05
N ALA A 185 4.73 3.01 7.55
CA ALA A 185 3.27 2.89 7.39
C ALA A 185 2.90 1.79 6.38
N SER A 186 3.62 1.69 5.26
CA SER A 186 3.43 0.63 4.27
C SER A 186 3.62 -0.76 4.89
N VAL A 187 4.71 -0.96 5.62
CA VAL A 187 5.00 -2.22 6.32
C VAL A 187 3.90 -2.57 7.33
N ILE A 188 3.45 -1.59 8.12
CA ILE A 188 2.37 -1.80 9.10
C ILE A 188 1.07 -2.20 8.40
N LEU A 189 0.72 -1.58 7.28
CA LEU A 189 -0.46 -1.94 6.50
C LEU A 189 -0.39 -3.38 5.99
N ASP A 190 0.75 -3.85 5.51
CA ASP A 190 0.92 -5.21 5.04
C ASP A 190 0.80 -6.24 6.16
N VAL A 191 1.40 -5.96 7.32
CA VAL A 191 1.28 -6.80 8.51
C VAL A 191 -0.17 -6.88 8.97
N LEU A 192 -0.84 -5.75 9.12
CA LEU A 192 -2.25 -5.70 9.53
C LEU A 192 -3.15 -6.42 8.54
N ARG A 193 -2.97 -6.19 7.23
CA ARG A 193 -3.72 -6.88 6.18
C ARG A 193 -3.58 -8.39 6.29
N THR A 194 -2.34 -8.89 6.38
CA THR A 194 -2.06 -10.33 6.46
C THR A 194 -2.69 -10.92 7.72
N PHE A 195 -2.53 -10.25 8.86
CA PHE A 195 -3.14 -10.68 10.12
C PHE A 195 -4.66 -10.76 10.03
N TYR A 196 -5.32 -9.72 9.49
CA TYR A 196 -6.77 -9.73 9.31
C TYR A 196 -7.24 -10.82 8.35
N LEU A 197 -6.51 -11.06 7.25
CA LEU A 197 -6.85 -12.14 6.31
C LEU A 197 -6.72 -13.52 6.96
N VAL A 198 -5.66 -13.75 7.75
CA VAL A 198 -5.50 -14.98 8.52
C VAL A 198 -6.66 -15.19 9.48
N VAL A 199 -7.00 -14.20 10.28
CA VAL A 199 -8.11 -14.29 11.25
C VAL A 199 -9.44 -14.53 10.54
N LEU A 200 -9.72 -13.81 9.45
CA LEU A 200 -10.94 -14.01 8.66
C LEU A 200 -10.99 -15.38 8.01
N SER A 201 -9.86 -15.91 7.55
CA SER A 201 -9.78 -17.25 6.96
C SER A 201 -10.04 -18.33 8.01
N LEU A 202 -9.50 -18.19 9.23
CA LEU A 202 -9.70 -19.12 10.33
C LEU A 202 -11.16 -19.09 10.86
N LEU A 203 -11.75 -17.90 10.95
CA LEU A 203 -13.13 -17.72 11.44
C LEU A 203 -14.19 -17.87 10.34
N GLY A 204 -13.76 -17.93 9.08
CA GLY A 204 -14.66 -18.07 7.93
C GLY A 204 -15.62 -19.25 8.04
N PRO A 205 -15.15 -20.48 8.30
CA PRO A 205 -16.02 -21.64 8.44
C PRO A 205 -17.11 -21.45 9.50
N ILE A 206 -16.78 -20.77 10.62
CA ILE A 206 -17.74 -20.47 11.69
C ILE A 206 -18.78 -19.45 11.22
N ALA A 207 -18.37 -18.41 10.48
CA ALA A 207 -19.29 -17.44 9.91
C ALA A 207 -20.29 -18.10 8.93
N PHE A 208 -19.82 -19.06 8.12
CA PHE A 208 -20.66 -19.88 7.26
C PHE A 208 -21.63 -20.75 8.08
N ALA A 209 -21.16 -21.38 9.13
CA ALA A 209 -22.00 -22.22 10.00
C ALA A 209 -23.12 -21.41 10.66
N ILE A 210 -22.82 -20.21 11.17
CA ILE A 210 -23.81 -19.31 11.77
C ILE A 210 -24.85 -18.86 10.72
N SER A 211 -24.45 -18.68 9.47
CA SER A 211 -25.35 -18.26 8.39
C SER A 211 -26.45 -19.27 8.05
N VAL A 212 -26.35 -20.51 8.54
CA VAL A 212 -27.38 -21.55 8.39
C VAL A 212 -28.62 -21.18 9.20
N PHE A 213 -28.46 -20.56 10.34
CA PHE A 213 -29.59 -20.20 11.21
C PHE A 213 -30.40 -19.04 10.62
N ASP A 214 -31.71 -19.13 10.75
CA ASP A 214 -32.63 -18.07 10.32
C ASP A 214 -32.34 -16.76 11.09
N GLY A 215 -32.30 -15.66 10.37
CA GLY A 215 -31.94 -14.35 10.89
C GLY A 215 -30.44 -14.00 10.81
N PHE A 216 -29.55 -15.00 10.68
CA PHE A 216 -28.10 -14.77 10.56
C PHE A 216 -27.57 -14.94 9.13
N GLN A 217 -28.43 -14.93 8.15
CA GLN A 217 -28.09 -15.14 6.73
C GLN A 217 -27.12 -14.05 6.20
N SER A 218 -27.23 -12.82 6.72
CA SER A 218 -26.36 -11.71 6.36
C SER A 218 -24.90 -11.87 6.82
N THR A 219 -24.63 -12.77 7.80
CA THR A 219 -23.27 -13.01 8.31
C THR A 219 -22.31 -13.46 7.21
N LEU A 220 -22.78 -14.32 6.31
CA LEU A 220 -21.98 -14.78 5.16
C LEU A 220 -21.60 -13.62 4.22
N THR A 221 -22.60 -12.80 3.86
CA THR A 221 -22.36 -11.64 2.99
C THR A 221 -21.42 -10.62 3.66
N GLN A 222 -21.61 -10.36 4.95
CA GLN A 222 -20.76 -9.46 5.71
C GLN A 222 -19.32 -9.98 5.80
N TRP A 223 -19.14 -11.27 6.06
CA TRP A 223 -17.84 -11.90 6.08
C TRP A 223 -17.13 -11.76 4.73
N LEU A 224 -17.83 -12.11 3.64
CA LEU A 224 -17.31 -12.01 2.27
C LEU A 224 -16.90 -10.58 1.92
N THR A 225 -17.75 -9.61 2.24
CA THR A 225 -17.47 -8.20 2.00
C THR A 225 -16.23 -7.75 2.77
N LYS A 226 -16.09 -8.13 4.04
CA LYS A 226 -14.90 -7.80 4.83
C LYS A 226 -13.64 -8.45 4.27
N TYR A 227 -13.71 -9.72 3.88
CA TYR A 227 -12.58 -10.43 3.31
C TYR A 227 -12.08 -9.76 2.03
N VAL A 228 -12.99 -9.48 1.09
CA VAL A 228 -12.68 -8.79 -0.17
C VAL A 228 -12.13 -7.37 0.10
N SER A 229 -12.75 -6.62 1.00
CA SER A 229 -12.31 -5.26 1.34
C SER A 229 -10.87 -5.24 1.85
N ILE A 230 -10.51 -6.14 2.76
CA ILE A 230 -9.15 -6.21 3.32
C ILE A 230 -8.16 -6.76 2.27
N TYR A 231 -8.59 -7.69 1.44
CA TYR A 231 -7.77 -8.19 0.34
C TYR A 231 -7.37 -7.08 -0.63
N LEU A 232 -8.28 -6.14 -0.90
CA LEU A 232 -8.07 -5.01 -1.81
C LEU A 232 -7.20 -3.89 -1.23
N TRP A 233 -6.83 -3.92 0.05
CA TRP A 233 -5.94 -2.91 0.64
C TRP A 233 -4.60 -2.82 -0.10
N LEU A 234 -4.01 -3.96 -0.47
CA LEU A 234 -2.75 -3.98 -1.22
C LEU A 234 -2.89 -3.38 -2.62
N PRO A 235 -3.84 -3.81 -3.48
CA PRO A 235 -4.10 -3.16 -4.75
C PRO A 235 -4.32 -1.65 -4.67
N ILE A 236 -5.04 -1.19 -3.65
CA ILE A 236 -5.30 0.25 -3.46
C ILE A 236 -4.00 0.99 -3.09
N SER A 237 -3.19 0.41 -2.21
CA SER A 237 -1.87 0.96 -1.85
C SER A 237 -0.93 1.03 -3.06
N ASP A 238 -0.89 -0.04 -3.87
CA ASP A 238 -0.08 -0.10 -5.10
C ASP A 238 -0.50 0.97 -6.11
N LEU A 239 -1.80 1.14 -6.34
CA LEU A 239 -2.34 2.18 -7.22
C LEU A 239 -2.00 3.59 -6.71
N PHE A 240 -2.12 3.81 -5.40
CA PHE A 240 -1.76 5.10 -4.81
C PHE A 240 -0.27 5.40 -4.99
N SER A 241 0.60 4.43 -4.73
CA SER A 241 2.04 4.54 -4.96
C SER A 241 2.38 4.80 -6.43
N ALA A 242 1.70 4.12 -7.37
CA ALA A 242 1.86 4.35 -8.81
C ALA A 242 1.46 5.78 -9.22
N ILE A 243 0.37 6.32 -8.66
CA ILE A 243 -0.08 7.70 -8.92
C ILE A 243 0.96 8.71 -8.41
N ILE A 244 1.49 8.50 -7.20
CA ILE A 244 2.53 9.38 -6.64
C ILE A 244 3.80 9.33 -7.49
N ALA A 245 4.28 8.15 -7.86
CA ALA A 245 5.45 7.99 -8.72
C ALA A 245 5.25 8.68 -10.09
N ARG A 246 4.04 8.60 -10.65
CA ARG A 246 3.71 9.29 -11.89
C ARG A 246 3.70 10.80 -11.76
N LEU A 247 3.16 11.34 -10.67
CA LEU A 247 3.19 12.76 -10.39
C LEU A 247 4.62 13.28 -10.24
N GLN A 248 5.47 12.55 -9.53
CA GLN A 248 6.90 12.89 -9.39
C GLN A 248 7.62 12.87 -10.74
N THR A 249 7.37 11.85 -11.58
CA THR A 249 7.93 11.78 -12.93
C THR A 249 7.51 12.97 -13.78
N LEU A 250 6.25 13.38 -13.72
CA LEU A 250 5.75 14.55 -14.47
C LEU A 250 6.37 15.86 -13.98
N SER A 251 6.55 16.01 -12.66
CA SER A 251 7.24 17.17 -12.08
C SER A 251 8.70 17.24 -12.56
N MET A 252 9.43 16.11 -12.48
CA MET A 252 10.82 16.06 -12.94
C MET A 252 10.98 16.34 -14.44
N ARG A 253 10.03 15.89 -15.26
CA ARG A 253 10.02 16.22 -16.69
C ARG A 253 9.83 17.70 -16.93
N HIS A 254 8.88 18.31 -16.24
CA HIS A 254 8.62 19.74 -16.35
C HIS A 254 9.83 20.56 -15.93
N ASP A 255 10.48 20.18 -14.82
CA ASP A 255 11.72 20.83 -14.35
C ASP A 255 12.86 20.70 -15.37
N ALA A 256 13.00 19.49 -15.99
CA ALA A 256 14.02 19.25 -17.01
C ALA A 256 13.75 20.05 -18.30
N ASP A 257 12.48 20.20 -18.71
CA ASP A 257 12.10 21.01 -19.86
C ASP A 257 12.38 22.51 -19.61
N LEU A 258 12.09 23.02 -18.41
CA LEU A 258 12.43 24.40 -18.00
C LEU A 258 13.95 24.65 -17.99
N MET A 259 14.75 23.68 -17.51
CA MET A 259 16.21 23.78 -17.56
C MET A 259 16.73 23.79 -19.00
N ALA A 260 16.14 23.01 -19.89
CA ALA A 260 16.49 22.97 -21.30
C ALA A 260 16.13 24.26 -22.05
N GLU A 261 15.08 24.95 -21.64
CA GLU A 261 14.66 26.25 -22.21
C GLU A 261 15.44 27.46 -21.65
N GLY A 262 16.38 27.24 -20.71
CA GLY A 262 17.25 28.29 -20.15
C GLY A 262 16.57 29.17 -19.10
N TYR A 263 15.48 28.72 -18.52
CA TYR A 263 14.89 29.34 -17.32
C TYR A 263 15.58 28.75 -16.09
N ASN A 264 16.65 29.40 -15.64
CA ASN A 264 17.28 29.15 -14.33
C ASN A 264 16.80 30.16 -13.31
#